data_661f64f2bc7e1a70aa467b6616463f6d
#
_entry.id   661f64f2bc7e1a70aa467b6616463f6d
#
_cell.length_a   1.000
_cell.length_b   1.000
_cell.length_c   1.000
_cell.angle_alpha   90.00
_cell.angle_beta   90.00
_cell.angle_gamma   90.00
#
_symmetry.space_group_name_H-M   'P 1'
#
loop_
_entity.id
_entity.type
_entity.pdbx_description
1 polymer ?
#
loop_
_entity_poly.entity_id
_entity_poly.type
_entity_poly.pdbx_seq_one_letter_code
_entity_poly.pdbx_strand_id
1 'polypeptide(L)'
;MATQPALAAADISQLGYVALQNYLKNKPIDQVATERPLLKALMAKKKTWGGGKENIGEQIRTGYDNNFEWFGDTSLNTSDTVGYNTRDTIRQAYYPWNSAHDGFQFSEDYLIGNGILIGDSQSPRNSSAAGLVQLTNVFNESMDVLRLGFEKILDQSLHLDGTISVGGGTSTANKAINGLDFLVPFDSRSGTVGGINRATAGNEYWRNNFDVGGGLNTFVSTTPTGYAGTALLAPMHTMWRACQKNGGSPNFILAGTDFIKSYEIAADAKESRYAVQPGTAQAPWNMDPSLEIKDGGTFTGLFFQGVPIIWDPVFEDIDAISGSTPSNGTSVLWSKRCYMLNLNHLSLRPIEGNDMIARKPPRDHTSYNYYWGMTWRGSLTANRMNCHGCLMATGA
;
A
#
# COMPACT_ATOMS: atom_id res chain seq x y z
N MET A 1 14.11 14.56 -1.42
CA MET A 1 13.42 15.34 -0.40
C MET A 1 14.44 16.17 0.34
N ALA A 2 14.26 17.49 0.38
CA ALA A 2 14.95 18.27 1.38
C ALA A 2 14.48 17.74 2.74
N THR A 3 15.39 17.18 3.52
CA THR A 3 15.16 16.91 4.94
C THR A 3 14.65 18.20 5.53
N GLN A 4 13.41 18.22 5.97
CA GLN A 4 12.89 19.35 6.72
C GLN A 4 13.87 19.56 7.87
N PRO A 5 14.50 20.76 7.98
CA PRO A 5 15.47 20.96 9.05
C PRO A 5 14.73 20.69 10.35
N ALA A 6 15.38 19.97 11.26
CA ALA A 6 14.87 19.80 12.61
C ALA A 6 14.48 21.20 13.10
N LEU A 7 13.19 21.39 13.45
CA LEU A 7 12.66 22.65 13.93
C LEU A 7 13.62 23.21 15.00
N ALA A 8 14.21 24.36 14.74
CA ALA A 8 15.05 25.00 15.72
C ALA A 8 14.23 25.27 16.99
N ALA A 9 14.87 25.31 18.15
CA ALA A 9 14.16 25.57 19.42
C ALA A 9 13.34 26.89 19.38
N ALA A 10 13.71 27.82 18.51
CA ALA A 10 12.95 29.03 18.23
C ALA A 10 11.60 28.79 17.54
N ASP A 11 11.51 27.73 16.67
CA ASP A 11 10.28 27.43 15.95
C ASP A 11 9.28 26.69 16.85
N ILE A 12 9.77 25.92 17.82
CA ILE A 12 8.93 25.26 18.83
C ILE A 12 8.28 26.31 19.77
N SER A 13 9.00 27.38 20.09
CA SER A 13 8.43 28.49 20.88
C SER A 13 7.36 29.25 20.11
N GLN A 14 7.46 29.33 18.78
CA GLN A 14 6.44 29.98 17.94
C GLN A 14 5.12 29.21 17.93
N LEU A 15 5.17 27.90 17.95
CA LEU A 15 3.95 27.06 18.00
C LEU A 15 3.19 27.32 19.32
N GLY A 16 3.91 27.40 20.45
CA GLY A 16 3.36 27.81 21.74
C GLY A 16 2.82 29.25 21.72
N TYR A 17 3.52 30.15 21.06
CA TYR A 17 3.13 31.56 20.97
C TYR A 17 1.86 31.75 20.12
N VAL A 18 1.75 31.04 19.01
CA VAL A 18 0.54 31.02 18.17
C VAL A 18 -0.65 30.38 18.91
N ALA A 19 -0.41 29.34 19.70
CA ALA A 19 -1.45 28.74 20.55
C ALA A 19 -1.91 29.68 21.69
N LEU A 20 -1.03 30.55 22.17
CA LEU A 20 -1.30 31.52 23.23
C LEU A 20 -2.04 32.79 22.74
N GLN A 21 -1.67 33.32 21.57
CA GLN A 21 -2.21 34.57 21.05
C GLN A 21 -3.43 34.39 20.13
N ASN A 22 -3.43 33.34 19.35
CA ASN A 22 -4.57 33.01 18.50
C ASN A 22 -5.22 31.75 19.06
N TYR A 23 -6.22 31.91 19.89
CA TYR A 23 -7.17 30.80 20.12
C TYR A 23 -7.41 30.14 18.76
N LEU A 24 -6.91 28.93 18.58
CA LEU A 24 -7.19 28.16 17.37
C LEU A 24 -8.70 27.91 17.30
N LYS A 25 -9.44 28.94 16.90
CA LYS A 25 -10.89 28.88 16.75
C LYS A 25 -11.29 27.96 15.61
N ASN A 26 -10.39 27.75 14.66
CA ASN A 26 -10.59 26.86 13.51
C ASN A 26 -9.40 25.89 13.39
N LYS A 27 -9.67 24.63 13.03
CA LYS A 27 -8.61 23.70 12.65
C LYS A 27 -7.74 24.35 11.56
N PRO A 28 -6.41 24.23 11.64
CA PRO A 28 -5.54 24.67 10.55
C PRO A 28 -5.94 23.93 9.26
N ILE A 29 -5.93 24.67 8.14
CA ILE A 29 -6.18 24.07 6.83
C ILE A 29 -4.92 23.32 6.44
N ASP A 30 -5.06 22.02 6.23
CA ASP A 30 -3.97 21.16 5.78
C ASP A 30 -3.63 21.45 4.31
N GLN A 31 -2.41 21.95 4.06
CA GLN A 31 -1.91 22.24 2.71
C GLN A 31 -1.04 21.09 2.14
N VAL A 32 -0.76 20.08 2.94
CA VAL A 32 0.16 18.98 2.63
C VAL A 32 -0.59 17.65 2.47
N ALA A 33 -1.91 17.66 2.67
CA ALA A 33 -2.74 16.48 2.56
C ALA A 33 -2.69 15.93 1.12
N THR A 34 -2.14 14.75 0.98
CA THR A 34 -2.17 13.98 -0.26
C THR A 34 -3.20 12.86 -0.10
N GLU A 35 -4.02 12.63 -1.10
CA GLU A 35 -4.93 11.49 -1.08
C GLU A 35 -4.15 10.17 -1.20
N ARG A 36 -4.65 9.14 -0.52
CA ARG A 36 -4.00 7.83 -0.40
C ARG A 36 -4.96 6.72 -0.81
N PRO A 37 -5.19 6.55 -2.12
CA PRO A 37 -6.20 5.62 -2.61
C PRO A 37 -5.87 4.17 -2.28
N LEU A 38 -4.59 3.76 -2.35
CA LEU A 38 -4.18 2.40 -2.02
C LEU A 38 -4.43 2.07 -0.54
N LEU A 39 -3.99 2.92 0.38
CA LEU A 39 -4.20 2.71 1.80
C LEU A 39 -5.69 2.66 2.15
N LYS A 40 -6.49 3.60 1.63
CA LYS A 40 -7.95 3.62 1.83
C LYS A 40 -8.59 2.30 1.36
N ALA A 41 -8.23 1.82 0.17
CA ALA A 41 -8.76 0.59 -0.40
C ALA A 41 -8.38 -0.66 0.41
N LEU A 42 -7.13 -0.74 0.87
CA LEU A 42 -6.65 -1.85 1.69
C LEU A 42 -7.23 -1.82 3.11
N MET A 43 -7.40 -0.65 3.70
CA MET A 43 -8.02 -0.50 5.02
C MET A 43 -9.50 -0.85 5.01
N ALA A 44 -10.22 -0.54 3.93
CA ALA A 44 -11.62 -0.93 3.76
C ALA A 44 -11.81 -2.46 3.73
N LYS A 45 -10.83 -3.19 3.21
CA LYS A 45 -10.86 -4.67 3.08
C LYS A 45 -9.89 -5.39 4.01
N LYS A 46 -9.44 -4.72 5.07
CA LYS A 46 -8.51 -5.32 6.05
C LYS A 46 -9.12 -6.57 6.70
N LYS A 47 -8.25 -7.54 6.97
CA LYS A 47 -8.59 -8.77 7.70
C LYS A 47 -7.68 -8.86 8.91
N THR A 48 -8.24 -8.78 10.10
CA THR A 48 -7.48 -8.90 11.35
C THR A 48 -6.90 -10.30 11.50
N TRP A 49 -5.74 -10.39 12.13
CA TRP A 49 -5.09 -11.64 12.46
C TRP A 49 -4.90 -11.74 13.98
N GLY A 50 -5.34 -12.85 14.58
CA GLY A 50 -5.35 -13.03 16.02
C GLY A 50 -3.97 -13.23 16.68
N GLY A 51 -2.87 -13.25 15.91
CA GLY A 51 -1.52 -13.47 16.45
C GLY A 51 -1.22 -14.95 16.77
N GLY A 52 -0.24 -15.17 17.63
CA GLY A 52 0.12 -16.50 18.15
C GLY A 52 1.11 -17.29 17.30
N LYS A 53 1.54 -16.78 16.14
CA LYS A 53 2.55 -17.40 15.27
C LYS A 53 3.52 -16.34 14.76
N GLU A 54 4.74 -16.75 14.42
CA GLU A 54 5.76 -15.88 13.83
C GLU A 54 5.37 -15.30 12.47
N ASN A 55 4.61 -16.06 11.69
CA ASN A 55 4.22 -15.70 10.34
C ASN A 55 2.73 -15.86 10.13
N ILE A 56 2.18 -15.01 9.29
CA ILE A 56 0.80 -15.12 8.80
C ILE A 56 0.77 -16.15 7.67
N GLY A 57 0.03 -17.24 7.83
CA GLY A 57 -0.07 -18.29 6.82
C GLY A 57 -1.30 -18.13 5.94
N GLU A 58 -1.10 -18.13 4.62
CA GLU A 58 -2.17 -18.18 3.62
C GLU A 58 -2.16 -19.54 2.92
N GLN A 59 -3.28 -20.24 2.94
CA GLN A 59 -3.42 -21.53 2.25
C GLN A 59 -3.65 -21.32 0.76
N ILE A 60 -2.90 -22.04 -0.06
CA ILE A 60 -2.90 -21.92 -1.51
C ILE A 60 -3.10 -23.28 -2.13
N ARG A 61 -3.96 -23.36 -3.13
CA ARG A 61 -4.01 -24.50 -4.02
C ARG A 61 -3.11 -24.25 -5.22
N THR A 62 -2.13 -25.13 -5.45
CA THR A 62 -1.08 -24.94 -6.46
C THR A 62 -1.47 -25.44 -7.83
N GLY A 63 -2.42 -26.38 -7.92
CA GLY A 63 -2.86 -26.95 -9.18
C GLY A 63 -3.90 -28.04 -8.98
N TYR A 64 -4.28 -28.63 -10.09
CA TYR A 64 -5.09 -29.83 -10.14
C TYR A 64 -4.19 -30.93 -10.66
N ASP A 65 -3.42 -31.56 -9.76
CA ASP A 65 -2.67 -32.73 -10.13
C ASP A 65 -3.67 -33.80 -10.56
N ASN A 66 -3.56 -34.28 -11.78
CA ASN A 66 -4.46 -35.27 -12.32
C ASN A 66 -3.68 -36.48 -12.83
N ASN A 67 -4.22 -37.63 -12.59
CA ASN A 67 -3.77 -38.90 -13.15
C ASN A 67 -4.81 -39.38 -14.16
N PHE A 68 -5.24 -38.45 -15.04
CA PHE A 68 -6.23 -38.76 -16.06
C PHE A 68 -5.57 -39.53 -17.18
N GLU A 69 -6.01 -40.73 -17.39
CA GLU A 69 -5.56 -41.62 -18.42
C GLU A 69 -6.74 -42.07 -19.29
N TRP A 70 -6.53 -42.13 -20.59
CA TRP A 70 -7.43 -42.83 -21.46
C TRP A 70 -7.05 -44.30 -21.39
N PHE A 71 -7.93 -45.14 -20.87
CA PHE A 71 -7.73 -46.57 -20.86
C PHE A 71 -8.75 -47.24 -21.78
N GLY A 72 -8.37 -48.28 -22.40
CA GLY A 72 -9.21 -49.04 -23.31
C GLY A 72 -8.34 -49.89 -24.19
N ASP A 73 -8.69 -51.13 -24.30
CA ASP A 73 -7.94 -52.09 -25.09
C ASP A 73 -8.33 -51.98 -26.56
N THR A 74 -7.34 -51.84 -27.42
CA THR A 74 -7.51 -51.99 -28.87
C THR A 74 -7.55 -53.47 -29.30
N SER A 75 -7.18 -54.39 -28.41
CA SER A 75 -7.29 -55.82 -28.61
C SER A 75 -8.03 -56.47 -27.45
N LEU A 76 -9.06 -57.25 -27.74
CA LEU A 76 -10.01 -57.86 -26.79
C LEU A 76 -9.40 -58.76 -25.69
N ASN A 77 -8.07 -58.87 -25.58
CA ASN A 77 -7.40 -59.80 -24.67
C ASN A 77 -6.36 -59.21 -23.72
N THR A 78 -6.20 -57.90 -23.66
CA THR A 78 -5.26 -57.22 -22.74
C THR A 78 -6.01 -56.21 -21.87
N SER A 79 -5.87 -56.28 -20.56
CA SER A 79 -6.40 -55.28 -19.62
C SER A 79 -5.36 -54.20 -19.36
N ASP A 80 -5.72 -52.97 -19.60
CA ASP A 80 -4.90 -51.80 -19.21
C ASP A 80 -4.81 -51.66 -17.71
N THR A 81 -3.62 -51.30 -17.25
CA THR A 81 -3.36 -50.98 -15.84
C THR A 81 -3.52 -49.49 -15.64
N VAL A 82 -4.39 -49.06 -14.73
CA VAL A 82 -4.57 -47.67 -14.33
C VAL A 82 -3.67 -47.31 -13.17
N GLY A 83 -2.98 -46.20 -13.29
CA GLY A 83 -2.09 -45.69 -12.25
C GLY A 83 -2.84 -44.84 -11.19
N TYR A 84 -2.38 -44.88 -9.94
CA TYR A 84 -2.87 -44.07 -8.85
C TYR A 84 -1.71 -43.29 -8.23
N ASN A 85 -1.82 -41.96 -8.16
CA ASN A 85 -0.82 -41.07 -7.55
C ASN A 85 -1.39 -40.33 -6.36
N THR A 86 -0.53 -40.10 -5.36
CA THR A 86 -0.87 -39.21 -4.26
C THR A 86 -0.85 -37.76 -4.75
N ARG A 87 -1.90 -37.02 -4.42
CA ARG A 87 -2.04 -35.60 -4.85
C ARG A 87 -1.47 -34.66 -3.79
N ASP A 88 -0.46 -33.88 -4.16
CA ASP A 88 0.10 -32.79 -3.33
C ASP A 88 -0.21 -31.44 -3.99
N THR A 89 -1.38 -30.89 -3.69
CA THR A 89 -1.89 -29.68 -4.34
C THR A 89 -2.10 -28.51 -3.39
N ILE A 90 -1.83 -28.69 -2.10
CA ILE A 90 -2.03 -27.63 -1.09
C ILE A 90 -0.70 -27.20 -0.52
N ARG A 91 -0.41 -25.92 -0.61
CA ARG A 91 0.76 -25.30 0.02
C ARG A 91 0.33 -24.12 0.89
N GLN A 92 1.22 -23.67 1.74
CA GLN A 92 1.00 -22.52 2.58
C GLN A 92 2.07 -21.46 2.27
N ALA A 93 1.63 -20.22 2.00
CA ALA A 93 2.53 -19.08 1.93
C ALA A 93 2.63 -18.43 3.31
N TYR A 94 3.84 -18.02 3.69
CA TYR A 94 4.15 -17.44 4.99
C TYR A 94 4.62 -16.01 4.83
N TYR A 95 3.92 -15.08 5.51
CA TYR A 95 4.24 -13.66 5.50
C TYR A 95 4.68 -13.22 6.88
N PRO A 96 5.90 -12.67 7.03
CA PRO A 96 6.34 -12.10 8.28
C PRO A 96 5.50 -10.84 8.57
N TRP A 97 5.22 -10.58 9.83
CA TRP A 97 4.60 -9.34 10.25
C TRP A 97 5.65 -8.33 10.72
N ASN A 98 5.38 -7.06 10.49
CA ASN A 98 6.26 -5.96 10.80
C ASN A 98 5.60 -5.03 11.81
N SER A 99 6.41 -4.25 12.54
CA SER A 99 5.95 -3.27 13.51
C SER A 99 6.39 -1.88 13.08
N ALA A 100 5.45 -0.96 13.05
CA ALA A 100 5.70 0.46 12.84
C ALA A 100 5.39 1.23 14.13
N HIS A 101 6.16 2.27 14.39
CA HIS A 101 5.99 3.18 15.52
C HIS A 101 6.30 4.60 15.06
N ASP A 102 5.49 5.52 15.52
CA ASP A 102 5.75 6.94 15.44
C ASP A 102 5.32 7.59 16.76
N GLY A 103 5.95 8.70 17.14
CA GLY A 103 5.66 9.34 18.42
C GLY A 103 6.24 10.74 18.54
N PHE A 104 5.68 11.49 19.47
CA PHE A 104 6.16 12.81 19.85
C PHE A 104 6.41 12.90 21.35
N GLN A 105 7.20 13.87 21.73
CA GLN A 105 7.51 14.15 23.13
C GLN A 105 7.34 15.64 23.43
N PHE A 106 6.90 15.92 24.65
CA PHE A 106 6.94 17.28 25.22
C PHE A 106 7.86 17.30 26.43
N SER A 107 8.77 18.26 26.50
CA SER A 107 9.53 18.51 27.72
C SER A 107 8.68 19.28 28.72
N GLU A 108 8.93 19.05 30.02
CA GLU A 108 8.26 19.80 31.09
C GLU A 108 8.57 21.29 30.99
N ASP A 109 9.84 21.65 30.71
CA ASP A 109 10.26 23.04 30.52
C ASP A 109 9.50 23.78 29.41
N TYR A 110 9.24 23.05 28.29
CA TYR A 110 8.43 23.59 27.19
C TYR A 110 6.99 23.90 27.65
N LEU A 111 6.40 23.03 28.45
CA LEU A 111 5.05 23.21 28.96
C LEU A 111 4.99 24.36 29.99
N ILE A 112 5.99 24.45 30.88
CA ILE A 112 6.11 25.54 31.85
C ILE A 112 6.32 26.89 31.13
N GLY A 113 7.18 26.93 30.10
CA GLY A 113 7.41 28.12 29.29
C GLY A 113 6.15 28.63 28.59
N ASN A 114 5.22 27.75 28.27
CA ASN A 114 3.90 28.09 27.71
C ASN A 114 2.83 28.35 28.79
N GLY A 115 3.21 28.50 30.06
CA GLY A 115 2.28 28.77 31.16
C GLY A 115 1.43 27.58 31.60
N ILE A 116 1.76 26.37 31.14
CA ILE A 116 1.07 25.14 31.48
C ILE A 116 1.81 24.49 32.67
N LEU A 117 1.23 24.60 33.85
CA LEU A 117 1.78 23.99 35.06
C LEU A 117 1.16 22.58 35.21
N ILE A 118 1.98 21.53 35.11
CA ILE A 118 1.59 20.17 35.41
C ILE A 118 2.01 19.87 36.84
N GLY A 119 1.05 19.65 37.73
CA GLY A 119 1.31 19.24 39.10
C GLY A 119 1.79 17.80 39.15
N ASP A 120 2.89 17.56 39.83
CA ASP A 120 3.28 16.22 40.26
C ASP A 120 2.54 15.87 41.57
N SER A 121 2.41 14.58 41.88
CA SER A 121 1.69 14.10 43.07
C SER A 121 2.22 14.65 44.39
N GLN A 122 3.46 15.15 44.40
CA GLN A 122 4.11 15.76 45.57
C GLN A 122 4.05 17.30 45.61
N SER A 123 3.62 17.95 44.55
CA SER A 123 3.46 19.41 44.49
C SER A 123 2.22 19.75 43.66
N PRO A 124 1.03 19.70 44.27
CA PRO A 124 -0.21 20.01 43.56
C PRO A 124 -0.27 21.51 43.25
N ARG A 125 0.27 21.89 42.10
CA ARG A 125 0.02 23.20 41.51
C ARG A 125 -1.21 23.10 40.64
N ASN A 126 -2.27 23.78 41.05
CA ASN A 126 -3.47 23.89 40.23
C ASN A 126 -3.13 24.64 38.94
N SER A 127 -3.09 23.95 37.83
CA SER A 127 -3.11 24.59 36.53
C SER A 127 -4.40 25.40 36.37
N SER A 128 -4.33 26.61 35.87
CA SER A 128 -5.53 27.39 35.57
C SER A 128 -6.39 26.60 34.53
N ALA A 129 -7.70 26.77 34.59
CA ALA A 129 -8.60 26.14 33.59
C ALA A 129 -8.23 26.51 32.16
N ALA A 130 -7.70 27.73 31.93
CA ALA A 130 -7.18 28.18 30.65
C ALA A 130 -5.94 27.36 30.19
N GLY A 131 -5.02 27.06 31.10
CA GLY A 131 -3.83 26.26 30.81
C GLY A 131 -4.17 24.80 30.44
N LEU A 132 -5.18 24.23 31.08
CA LEU A 132 -5.66 22.87 30.74
C LEU A 132 -6.29 22.82 29.34
N VAL A 133 -7.09 23.81 28.97
CA VAL A 133 -7.69 23.89 27.62
C VAL A 133 -6.60 24.04 26.56
N GLN A 134 -5.61 24.88 26.81
CA GLN A 134 -4.48 25.10 25.92
C GLN A 134 -3.66 23.81 25.72
N LEU A 135 -3.33 23.11 26.81
CA LEU A 135 -2.63 21.84 26.75
C LEU A 135 -3.41 20.82 25.90
N THR A 136 -4.73 20.73 26.12
CA THR A 136 -5.59 19.82 25.37
C THR A 136 -5.59 20.13 23.89
N ASN A 137 -5.63 21.41 23.49
CA ASN A 137 -5.61 21.82 22.09
C ASN A 137 -4.26 21.49 21.42
N VAL A 138 -3.13 21.79 22.07
CA VAL A 138 -1.79 21.46 21.54
C VAL A 138 -1.61 19.95 21.43
N PHE A 139 -2.09 19.22 22.41
CA PHE A 139 -2.03 17.76 22.39
C PHE A 139 -2.88 17.17 21.24
N ASN A 140 -4.11 17.63 21.07
CA ASN A 140 -5.00 17.13 20.01
C ASN A 140 -4.42 17.43 18.62
N GLU A 141 -3.87 18.64 18.39
CA GLU A 141 -3.22 18.98 17.14
C GLU A 141 -2.00 18.09 16.87
N SER A 142 -1.16 17.87 17.90
CA SER A 142 0.00 16.97 17.75
C SER A 142 -0.41 15.52 17.48
N MET A 143 -1.52 15.07 18.04
CA MET A 143 -2.07 13.72 17.74
C MET A 143 -2.64 13.63 16.33
N ASP A 144 -3.32 14.66 15.84
CA ASP A 144 -3.83 14.70 14.47
C ASP A 144 -2.67 14.70 13.46
N VAL A 145 -1.63 15.51 13.69
CA VAL A 145 -0.41 15.53 12.85
C VAL A 145 0.31 14.17 12.88
N LEU A 146 0.46 13.57 14.07
CA LEU A 146 1.05 12.25 14.22
C LEU A 146 0.30 11.21 13.40
N ARG A 147 -1.03 11.21 13.50
CA ARG A 147 -1.87 10.25 12.76
C ARG A 147 -1.73 10.42 11.25
N LEU A 148 -1.82 11.65 10.76
CA LEU A 148 -1.69 11.94 9.33
C LEU A 148 -0.29 11.59 8.80
N GLY A 149 0.75 11.90 9.57
CA GLY A 149 2.13 11.53 9.26
C GLY A 149 2.32 10.01 9.22
N PHE A 150 1.78 9.31 10.21
CA PHE A 150 1.82 7.84 10.27
C PHE A 150 1.13 7.20 9.06
N GLU A 151 -0.07 7.66 8.71
CA GLU A 151 -0.81 7.19 7.54
C GLU A 151 -0.02 7.44 6.24
N LYS A 152 0.66 8.61 6.12
CA LYS A 152 1.50 8.93 4.95
C LYS A 152 2.65 7.93 4.78
N ILE A 153 3.40 7.70 5.85
CA ILE A 153 4.57 6.81 5.81
C ILE A 153 4.14 5.35 5.63
N LEU A 154 3.03 4.94 6.24
CA LEU A 154 2.49 3.60 6.05
C LEU A 154 2.08 3.37 4.59
N ASP A 155 1.42 4.33 3.96
CA ASP A 155 1.02 4.22 2.56
C ASP A 155 2.23 4.15 1.62
N GLN A 156 3.24 5.02 1.80
CA GLN A 156 4.49 4.94 1.05
C GLN A 156 5.18 3.58 1.22
N SER A 157 5.18 3.03 2.45
CA SER A 157 5.76 1.72 2.73
C SER A 157 4.97 0.58 2.09
N LEU A 158 3.64 0.72 1.95
CA LEU A 158 2.79 -0.27 1.27
C LEU A 158 3.01 -0.32 -0.25
N HIS A 159 3.55 0.73 -0.86
CA HIS A 159 3.93 0.70 -2.27
C HIS A 159 5.27 0.00 -2.48
N LEU A 160 6.25 0.26 -1.63
CA LEU A 160 7.63 -0.20 -1.77
C LEU A 160 7.80 -1.71 -1.50
N ASP A 161 9.02 -2.20 -1.75
CA ASP A 161 9.36 -3.62 -1.62
C ASP A 161 9.81 -4.07 -0.22
N GLY A 162 9.84 -3.15 0.75
CA GLY A 162 10.30 -3.42 2.12
C GLY A 162 11.82 -3.32 2.32
N THR A 163 12.60 -3.13 1.27
CA THR A 163 14.07 -2.93 1.37
C THR A 163 14.42 -1.47 1.66
N ILE A 164 13.55 -0.54 1.28
CA ILE A 164 13.73 0.89 1.47
C ILE A 164 12.92 1.33 2.68
N SER A 165 13.57 2.06 3.58
CA SER A 165 12.90 2.70 4.70
C SER A 165 12.47 4.11 4.31
N VAL A 166 11.19 4.39 4.43
CA VAL A 166 10.62 5.74 4.34
C VAL A 166 10.35 6.28 5.74
N GLY A 167 10.60 7.56 5.92
CA GLY A 167 10.43 8.24 7.21
C GLY A 167 11.75 8.67 7.83
N GLY A 168 11.66 9.54 8.85
CA GLY A 168 12.83 10.15 9.52
C GLY A 168 13.49 9.30 10.61
N GLY A 169 12.98 8.10 10.86
CA GLY A 169 13.52 7.21 11.89
C GLY A 169 14.71 6.37 11.41
N THR A 170 15.52 5.90 12.35
CA THR A 170 16.58 4.92 12.10
C THR A 170 15.97 3.55 11.81
N SER A 171 15.47 3.38 10.61
CA SER A 171 14.94 2.09 10.17
C SER A 171 16.05 1.32 9.44
N THR A 172 16.31 0.11 9.90
CA THR A 172 17.25 -0.80 9.25
C THR A 172 16.53 -1.43 8.04
N ALA A 173 17.23 -1.62 6.94
CA ALA A 173 16.74 -2.39 5.80
C ALA A 173 16.10 -3.71 6.25
N ASN A 174 15.04 -4.14 5.58
CA ASN A 174 14.26 -5.36 5.86
C ASN A 174 13.37 -5.32 7.14
N LYS A 175 13.17 -4.17 7.76
CA LYS A 175 12.18 -3.99 8.83
C LYS A 175 10.87 -3.35 8.34
N ALA A 176 10.87 -2.77 7.15
CA ALA A 176 9.67 -2.22 6.55
C ALA A 176 8.73 -3.35 6.08
N ILE A 177 7.45 -3.01 5.92
CA ILE A 177 6.46 -3.95 5.40
C ILE A 177 6.77 -4.30 3.94
N ASN A 178 6.57 -5.56 3.59
CA ASN A 178 6.62 -6.00 2.20
C ASN A 178 5.38 -5.47 1.46
N GLY A 179 5.57 -4.45 0.65
CA GLY A 179 4.47 -3.76 -0.02
C GLY A 179 4.15 -4.32 -1.40
N LEU A 180 3.52 -3.46 -2.21
CA LEU A 180 2.99 -3.83 -3.52
C LEU A 180 4.08 -4.25 -4.50
N ASP A 181 5.22 -3.53 -4.53
CA ASP A 181 6.32 -3.83 -5.45
C ASP A 181 7.02 -5.18 -5.13
N PHE A 182 6.96 -5.63 -3.86
CA PHE A 182 7.41 -6.96 -3.48
C PHE A 182 6.43 -8.06 -3.93
N LEU A 183 5.13 -7.83 -3.78
CA LEU A 183 4.10 -8.82 -4.10
C LEU A 183 3.84 -8.90 -5.60
N VAL A 184 3.76 -7.74 -6.28
CA VAL A 184 3.41 -7.59 -7.70
C VAL A 184 4.51 -6.83 -8.43
N PRO A 185 5.74 -7.37 -8.52
CA PRO A 185 6.86 -6.73 -9.19
C PRO A 185 6.71 -6.74 -10.71
N PHE A 186 7.47 -5.85 -11.38
CA PHE A 186 7.59 -5.79 -12.83
C PHE A 186 8.43 -6.92 -13.45
N ASP A 187 9.09 -7.72 -12.65
CA ASP A 187 9.63 -9.03 -13.04
C ASP A 187 9.30 -10.08 -11.99
N SER A 188 8.25 -10.84 -12.23
CA SER A 188 7.79 -11.90 -11.34
C SER A 188 8.43 -13.27 -11.58
N ARG A 189 9.39 -13.38 -12.50
CA ARG A 189 10.05 -14.65 -12.84
C ARG A 189 11.05 -15.09 -11.78
N SER A 190 11.51 -14.16 -10.95
CA SER A 190 12.48 -14.40 -9.89
C SER A 190 11.95 -13.94 -8.52
N GLY A 191 12.71 -14.22 -7.47
CA GLY A 191 12.38 -13.84 -6.11
C GLY A 191 11.52 -14.87 -5.37
N THR A 192 11.51 -14.74 -4.05
CA THR A 192 10.76 -15.60 -3.13
C THR A 192 9.71 -14.79 -2.42
N VAL A 193 8.44 -15.15 -2.56
CA VAL A 193 7.31 -14.49 -1.92
C VAL A 193 6.53 -15.53 -1.12
N GLY A 194 6.29 -15.24 0.14
CA GLY A 194 5.60 -16.18 1.02
C GLY A 194 6.31 -17.53 1.20
N GLY A 195 7.65 -17.55 1.08
CA GLY A 195 8.45 -18.80 1.14
C GLY A 195 8.44 -19.61 -0.16
N ILE A 196 7.71 -19.17 -1.20
CA ILE A 196 7.64 -19.86 -2.49
C ILE A 196 8.56 -19.16 -3.48
N ASN A 197 9.56 -19.87 -3.99
CA ASN A 197 10.47 -19.36 -5.00
C ASN A 197 9.80 -19.37 -6.38
N ARG A 198 9.65 -18.18 -6.98
CA ARG A 198 9.03 -17.98 -8.30
C ARG A 198 9.87 -18.45 -9.47
N ALA A 199 11.20 -18.55 -9.29
CA ALA A 199 12.10 -19.03 -10.35
C ALA A 199 12.00 -20.53 -10.59
N THR A 200 11.56 -21.29 -9.59
CA THR A 200 11.45 -22.75 -9.68
C THR A 200 10.38 -23.14 -10.68
N ALA A 201 10.70 -24.08 -11.57
CA ALA A 201 9.73 -24.70 -12.48
C ALA A 201 8.59 -25.36 -11.69
N GLY A 202 7.36 -25.15 -12.14
CA GLY A 202 6.16 -25.60 -11.43
C GLY A 202 5.57 -24.58 -10.45
N ASN A 203 6.27 -23.47 -10.18
CA ASN A 203 5.74 -22.39 -9.35
C ASN A 203 5.23 -21.18 -10.16
N GLU A 204 4.96 -21.36 -11.47
CA GLU A 204 4.43 -20.32 -12.35
C GLU A 204 3.07 -19.79 -11.88
N TYR A 205 2.29 -20.60 -11.19
CA TYR A 205 1.00 -20.19 -10.58
C TYR A 205 1.15 -19.06 -9.55
N TRP A 206 2.37 -18.88 -9.00
CA TRP A 206 2.68 -17.87 -7.98
C TRP A 206 3.29 -16.59 -8.56
N ARG A 207 3.25 -16.43 -9.88
CA ARG A 207 3.71 -15.23 -10.58
C ARG A 207 2.53 -14.32 -10.87
N ASN A 208 2.72 -13.01 -10.71
CA ASN A 208 1.81 -12.02 -11.25
C ASN A 208 2.07 -11.81 -12.73
N ASN A 209 1.12 -11.24 -13.45
CA ASN A 209 1.31 -10.84 -14.84
C ASN A 209 2.05 -9.49 -14.88
N PHE A 210 2.95 -9.31 -15.84
CA PHE A 210 3.66 -8.05 -16.04
C PHE A 210 3.91 -7.80 -17.51
N ASP A 211 4.04 -6.52 -17.88
CA ASP A 211 4.43 -6.13 -19.22
C ASP A 211 5.17 -4.78 -19.18
N VAL A 212 6.40 -4.79 -19.66
CA VAL A 212 7.34 -3.67 -19.61
C VAL A 212 7.70 -3.15 -21.01
N GLY A 213 6.86 -3.45 -22.01
CA GLY A 213 7.07 -3.05 -23.41
C GLY A 213 7.54 -4.17 -24.34
N GLY A 214 7.70 -5.39 -23.81
CA GLY A 214 8.12 -6.55 -24.60
C GLY A 214 7.04 -7.60 -24.82
N GLY A 215 5.84 -7.33 -24.36
CA GLY A 215 4.72 -8.27 -24.35
C GLY A 215 4.55 -8.94 -23.00
N LEU A 216 3.39 -9.58 -22.84
CA LEU A 216 2.96 -10.20 -21.58
C LEU A 216 4.00 -11.21 -21.04
N ASN A 217 4.39 -11.01 -19.79
CA ASN A 217 5.33 -11.85 -19.04
C ASN A 217 6.71 -12.01 -19.71
N THR A 218 7.06 -11.07 -20.60
CA THR A 218 8.34 -11.05 -21.28
C THR A 218 9.19 -9.91 -20.73
N PHE A 219 10.33 -10.25 -20.18
CA PHE A 219 11.31 -9.29 -19.71
C PHE A 219 12.27 -8.94 -20.85
N VAL A 220 12.37 -7.65 -21.18
CA VAL A 220 13.17 -7.19 -22.34
C VAL A 220 14.50 -6.64 -21.90
N SER A 221 14.55 -5.86 -20.82
CA SER A 221 15.73 -5.13 -20.40
C SER A 221 15.60 -4.65 -18.95
N THR A 222 16.72 -4.34 -18.30
CA THR A 222 16.76 -3.63 -17.01
C THR A 222 16.25 -2.19 -17.12
N THR A 223 16.22 -1.64 -18.34
CA THR A 223 15.67 -0.31 -18.64
C THR A 223 14.56 -0.45 -19.67
N PRO A 224 13.34 -0.81 -19.24
CA PRO A 224 12.22 -1.03 -20.15
C PRO A 224 11.74 0.28 -20.78
N THR A 225 11.20 0.17 -21.98
CA THR A 225 10.69 1.33 -22.73
C THR A 225 9.21 1.61 -22.53
N GLY A 226 8.42 0.59 -22.14
CA GLY A 226 6.97 0.73 -21.99
C GLY A 226 6.22 0.91 -23.31
N TYR A 227 4.97 1.35 -23.19
CA TYR A 227 4.08 1.61 -24.33
C TYR A 227 3.66 3.07 -24.38
N ALA A 228 3.65 3.66 -25.58
CA ALA A 228 3.26 5.05 -25.82
C ALA A 228 1.90 5.15 -26.53
N GLY A 229 1.11 6.14 -26.16
CA GLY A 229 -0.12 6.54 -26.85
C GLY A 229 -1.02 5.37 -27.24
N THR A 230 -1.43 5.30 -28.50
CA THR A 230 -2.38 4.28 -29.01
C THR A 230 -1.92 2.84 -28.85
N ALA A 231 -0.60 2.60 -28.73
CA ALA A 231 -0.05 1.25 -28.53
C ALA A 231 -0.36 0.69 -27.12
N LEU A 232 -0.74 1.52 -26.16
CA LEU A 232 -1.00 1.13 -24.77
C LEU A 232 -2.26 0.25 -24.60
N LEU A 233 -3.30 0.48 -25.39
CA LEU A 233 -4.60 -0.19 -25.19
C LEU A 233 -4.55 -1.71 -25.45
N ALA A 234 -3.80 -2.17 -26.45
CA ALA A 234 -3.70 -3.59 -26.77
C ALA A 234 -3.04 -4.40 -25.64
N PRO A 235 -1.88 -3.99 -25.08
CA PRO A 235 -1.31 -4.61 -23.87
C PRO A 235 -2.22 -4.58 -22.66
N MET A 236 -2.96 -3.48 -22.44
CA MET A 236 -3.94 -3.41 -21.34
C MET A 236 -5.03 -4.49 -21.46
N HIS A 237 -5.59 -4.69 -22.66
CA HIS A 237 -6.56 -5.75 -22.92
C HIS A 237 -5.95 -7.15 -22.74
N THR A 238 -4.72 -7.34 -23.17
CA THR A 238 -4.00 -8.61 -23.03
C THR A 238 -3.75 -8.92 -21.55
N MET A 239 -3.28 -7.94 -20.79
CA MET A 239 -3.06 -8.02 -19.35
C MET A 239 -4.36 -8.35 -18.60
N TRP A 240 -5.42 -7.64 -18.92
CA TRP A 240 -6.75 -7.87 -18.32
C TRP A 240 -7.21 -9.30 -18.49
N ARG A 241 -7.15 -9.82 -19.72
CA ARG A 241 -7.52 -11.23 -20.01
C ARG A 241 -6.62 -12.22 -19.31
N ALA A 242 -5.33 -11.93 -19.19
CA ALA A 242 -4.40 -12.77 -18.45
C ALA A 242 -4.75 -12.84 -16.95
N CYS A 243 -5.11 -11.72 -16.36
CA CYS A 243 -5.57 -11.68 -14.97
C CYS A 243 -6.89 -12.46 -14.78
N GLN A 244 -7.78 -12.43 -15.77
CA GLN A 244 -9.05 -13.14 -15.71
C GLN A 244 -8.91 -14.66 -15.96
N LYS A 245 -7.90 -15.10 -16.70
CA LYS A 245 -7.72 -16.49 -17.14
C LYS A 245 -7.86 -17.51 -16.02
N ASN A 246 -7.39 -17.16 -14.83
CA ASN A 246 -7.37 -18.07 -13.69
C ASN A 246 -8.54 -17.82 -12.71
N GLY A 247 -9.61 -17.16 -13.15
CA GLY A 247 -10.78 -16.88 -12.33
C GLY A 247 -10.61 -15.68 -11.38
N GLY A 248 -9.64 -14.82 -11.63
CA GLY A 248 -9.49 -13.52 -10.96
C GLY A 248 -9.91 -12.39 -11.91
N SER A 249 -10.65 -11.41 -11.44
CA SER A 249 -10.93 -10.20 -12.20
C SER A 249 -10.36 -9.02 -11.42
N PRO A 250 -9.52 -8.17 -12.02
CA PRO A 250 -9.09 -6.95 -11.36
C PRO A 250 -10.32 -6.08 -11.03
N ASN A 251 -10.36 -5.56 -9.83
CA ASN A 251 -11.42 -4.68 -9.35
C ASN A 251 -10.90 -3.30 -8.91
N PHE A 252 -9.60 -3.10 -9.02
CA PHE A 252 -8.94 -1.87 -8.64
C PHE A 252 -7.78 -1.59 -9.59
N ILE A 253 -7.76 -0.43 -10.24
CA ILE A 253 -6.70 -0.02 -11.15
C ILE A 253 -6.07 1.25 -10.57
N LEU A 254 -4.78 1.17 -10.27
CA LEU A 254 -3.99 2.24 -9.71
C LEU A 254 -2.95 2.67 -10.74
N ALA A 255 -2.86 3.95 -11.04
CA ALA A 255 -1.98 4.46 -12.09
C ALA A 255 -1.25 5.74 -11.70
N GLY A 256 -0.02 5.87 -12.18
CA GLY A 256 0.78 7.09 -12.06
C GLY A 256 0.43 8.13 -13.13
N THR A 257 0.90 9.35 -12.92
CA THR A 257 0.58 10.51 -13.76
C THR A 257 0.94 10.31 -15.24
N ASP A 258 2.14 9.80 -15.51
CA ASP A 258 2.61 9.60 -16.89
C ASP A 258 1.84 8.47 -17.59
N PHE A 259 1.42 7.45 -16.84
CA PHE A 259 0.57 6.40 -17.37
C PHE A 259 -0.81 6.94 -17.75
N ILE A 260 -1.42 7.77 -16.91
CA ILE A 260 -2.72 8.38 -17.16
C ILE A 260 -2.68 9.26 -18.40
N LYS A 261 -1.66 10.13 -18.52
CA LYS A 261 -1.47 10.94 -19.75
C LYS A 261 -1.37 10.09 -21.01
N SER A 262 -0.59 9.00 -20.96
CA SER A 262 -0.46 8.07 -22.10
C SER A 262 -1.79 7.39 -22.42
N TYR A 263 -2.60 7.07 -21.41
CA TYR A 263 -3.91 6.48 -21.60
C TYR A 263 -4.92 7.49 -22.18
N GLU A 264 -4.89 8.74 -21.73
CA GLU A 264 -5.71 9.83 -22.29
C GLU A 264 -5.43 10.05 -23.77
N ILE A 265 -4.15 10.12 -24.15
CA ILE A 265 -3.75 10.22 -25.56
C ILE A 265 -4.24 9.02 -26.37
N ALA A 266 -4.18 7.81 -25.80
CA ALA A 266 -4.67 6.61 -26.46
C ALA A 266 -6.19 6.60 -26.61
N ALA A 267 -6.92 7.10 -25.63
CA ALA A 267 -8.37 7.21 -25.63
C ALA A 267 -8.85 8.29 -26.62
N ASP A 268 -8.22 9.46 -26.60
CA ASP A 268 -8.54 10.57 -27.52
C ASP A 268 -8.33 10.20 -28.98
N ALA A 269 -7.25 9.49 -29.28
CA ALA A 269 -6.92 9.04 -30.65
C ALA A 269 -7.95 8.03 -31.22
N LYS A 270 -8.73 7.36 -30.36
CA LYS A 270 -9.78 6.40 -30.77
C LYS A 270 -11.21 6.94 -30.63
N GLU A 271 -11.37 8.23 -30.32
CA GLU A 271 -12.68 8.85 -30.03
C GLU A 271 -13.51 8.10 -28.99
N SER A 272 -12.89 7.26 -28.19
CA SER A 272 -13.58 6.46 -27.17
C SER A 272 -13.45 7.08 -25.79
N ARG A 273 -13.84 8.34 -25.64
CA ARG A 273 -14.14 8.89 -24.33
C ARG A 273 -15.43 8.23 -23.83
N TYR A 274 -15.34 7.27 -22.98
CA TYR A 274 -16.47 6.87 -22.16
C TYR A 274 -16.77 8.00 -21.18
N ALA A 275 -17.53 9.00 -21.65
CA ALA A 275 -18.09 10.00 -20.77
C ALA A 275 -19.10 9.28 -19.87
N VAL A 276 -18.76 9.08 -18.61
CA VAL A 276 -19.76 8.77 -17.61
C VAL A 276 -20.61 10.03 -17.43
N GLN A 277 -21.85 9.93 -17.82
CA GLN A 277 -22.82 11.01 -17.69
C GLN A 277 -22.93 11.35 -16.18
N PRO A 278 -22.63 12.58 -15.77
CA PRO A 278 -22.82 12.98 -14.38
C PRO A 278 -24.32 13.07 -14.13
N GLY A 279 -24.87 12.17 -13.36
CA GLY A 279 -26.29 12.28 -12.99
C GLY A 279 -26.99 11.03 -12.51
N THR A 280 -26.38 9.88 -12.51
CA THR A 280 -26.96 8.70 -11.86
C THR A 280 -26.02 8.22 -10.75
N ALA A 281 -26.45 8.46 -9.53
CA ALA A 281 -25.79 8.05 -8.30
C ALA A 281 -25.83 6.53 -8.08
N GLN A 282 -25.50 5.77 -9.10
CA GLN A 282 -25.27 4.34 -9.02
C GLN A 282 -24.05 4.03 -9.89
N ALA A 283 -22.90 3.92 -9.25
CA ALA A 283 -21.81 3.19 -9.84
C ALA A 283 -22.31 1.74 -10.05
N PRO A 284 -22.49 1.28 -11.30
CA PRO A 284 -23.15 0.00 -11.55
C PRO A 284 -22.27 -1.22 -11.25
N TRP A 285 -21.11 -1.02 -10.67
CA TRP A 285 -20.11 -2.06 -10.50
C TRP A 285 -19.69 -2.10 -9.05
N ASN A 286 -20.10 -3.02 -8.28
CA ASN A 286 -19.55 -3.48 -7.01
C ASN A 286 -18.28 -2.76 -6.48
N MET A 287 -18.21 -1.45 -6.62
CA MET A 287 -17.40 -0.64 -5.74
C MET A 287 -18.07 -0.80 -4.39
N ASP A 288 -17.39 -1.47 -3.50
CA ASP A 288 -17.79 -1.58 -2.12
C ASP A 288 -18.17 -0.17 -1.63
N PRO A 289 -19.41 0.08 -1.18
CA PRO A 289 -19.80 1.42 -0.72
C PRO A 289 -18.96 1.94 0.44
N SER A 290 -18.09 1.09 1.00
CA SER A 290 -17.08 1.48 1.98
C SER A 290 -15.87 2.19 1.36
N LEU A 291 -15.68 2.13 0.04
CA LEU A 291 -14.71 2.94 -0.70
C LEU A 291 -15.34 4.30 -1.02
N GLU A 292 -15.73 5.04 0.01
CA GLU A 292 -16.10 6.44 -0.13
C GLU A 292 -14.88 7.28 -0.51
N ILE A 293 -14.59 7.37 -1.80
CA ILE A 293 -13.76 8.43 -2.36
C ILE A 293 -14.63 9.69 -2.38
N LYS A 294 -14.80 10.30 -1.22
CA LYS A 294 -15.78 11.39 -1.01
C LYS A 294 -15.41 12.70 -1.69
N ASP A 295 -14.16 12.93 -1.97
CA ASP A 295 -13.66 14.17 -2.55
C ASP A 295 -12.85 13.90 -3.82
N GLY A 296 -13.45 13.48 -4.85
CA GLY A 296 -13.06 13.34 -6.26
C GLY A 296 -11.63 13.68 -6.76
N GLY A 297 -10.69 13.96 -5.88
CA GLY A 297 -9.36 14.44 -6.24
C GLY A 297 -8.49 13.41 -7.00
N THR A 298 -8.63 12.13 -6.68
CA THR A 298 -7.87 11.06 -7.35
C THR A 298 -8.66 10.32 -8.41
N PHE A 299 -9.95 10.63 -8.54
CA PHE A 299 -10.80 10.04 -9.55
C PHE A 299 -10.62 10.76 -10.90
N THR A 300 -10.01 10.08 -11.85
CA THR A 300 -9.69 10.64 -13.17
C THR A 300 -10.89 10.75 -14.13
N GLY A 301 -12.01 10.12 -13.80
CA GLY A 301 -13.13 9.96 -14.73
C GLY A 301 -12.90 8.94 -15.85
N LEU A 302 -11.73 8.29 -15.86
CA LEU A 302 -11.36 7.29 -16.84
C LEU A 302 -11.72 5.88 -16.36
N PHE A 303 -12.20 5.06 -17.28
CA PHE A 303 -12.58 3.68 -16.99
C PHE A 303 -11.91 2.73 -17.97
N PHE A 304 -11.51 1.57 -17.47
CA PHE A 304 -11.07 0.47 -18.30
C PHE A 304 -11.83 -0.81 -17.93
N GLN A 305 -12.53 -1.41 -18.90
CA GLN A 305 -13.36 -2.61 -18.69
C GLN A 305 -14.36 -2.48 -17.53
N GLY A 306 -14.89 -1.26 -17.32
CA GLY A 306 -15.84 -0.97 -16.26
C GLY A 306 -15.22 -0.71 -14.87
N VAL A 307 -13.90 -0.76 -14.74
CA VAL A 307 -13.21 -0.43 -13.49
C VAL A 307 -12.59 0.96 -13.63
N PRO A 308 -12.76 1.84 -12.65
CA PRO A 308 -12.17 3.17 -12.69
C PRO A 308 -10.65 3.11 -12.59
N ILE A 309 -9.97 3.95 -13.35
CA ILE A 309 -8.54 4.19 -13.22
C ILE A 309 -8.37 5.28 -12.17
N ILE A 310 -7.70 4.96 -11.07
CA ILE A 310 -7.48 5.86 -9.95
C ILE A 310 -6.05 6.38 -10.03
N TRP A 311 -5.92 7.69 -9.97
CA TRP A 311 -4.63 8.34 -9.87
C TRP A 311 -4.07 8.22 -8.46
N ASP A 312 -2.81 7.86 -8.35
CA ASP A 312 -2.10 7.83 -7.07
C ASP A 312 -1.00 8.90 -7.04
N PRO A 313 -1.22 10.02 -6.34
CA PRO A 313 -0.22 11.07 -6.24
C PRO A 313 1.02 10.65 -5.47
N VAL A 314 0.94 9.62 -4.63
CA VAL A 314 2.06 9.10 -3.84
C VAL A 314 3.16 8.51 -4.75
N PHE A 315 2.84 8.09 -5.96
CA PHE A 315 3.83 7.60 -6.92
C PHE A 315 4.89 8.67 -7.27
N GLU A 316 4.49 9.93 -7.37
CA GLU A 316 5.44 11.03 -7.62
C GLU A 316 6.33 11.28 -6.40
N ASP A 317 5.76 11.21 -5.20
CA ASP A 317 6.52 11.34 -3.95
C ASP A 317 7.58 10.23 -3.84
N ILE A 318 7.24 9.00 -4.25
CA ILE A 318 8.16 7.86 -4.20
C ILE A 318 9.28 8.01 -5.24
N ASP A 319 8.99 8.50 -6.44
CA ASP A 319 10.03 8.76 -7.47
C ASP A 319 11.09 9.76 -6.97
N ALA A 320 10.71 10.68 -6.07
CA ALA A 320 11.63 11.63 -5.46
C ALA A 320 12.51 11.01 -4.35
N ILE A 321 12.19 9.80 -3.86
CA ILE A 321 12.95 9.13 -2.80
C ILE A 321 14.20 8.47 -3.41
N SER A 322 15.38 8.84 -2.93
CA SER A 322 16.63 8.23 -3.34
C SER A 322 16.64 6.72 -3.05
N GLY A 323 16.97 5.93 -4.06
CA GLY A 323 17.02 4.47 -3.93
C GLY A 323 15.67 3.76 -4.10
N SER A 324 14.60 4.46 -4.47
CA SER A 324 13.28 3.86 -4.75
C SER A 324 13.23 3.08 -6.07
N THR A 325 14.39 2.62 -6.55
CA THR A 325 14.46 1.71 -7.70
C THR A 325 13.72 0.42 -7.37
N PRO A 326 12.92 -0.08 -8.30
CA PRO A 326 12.13 -1.29 -8.07
C PRO A 326 12.97 -2.51 -7.76
N SER A 327 12.41 -3.39 -6.98
CA SER A 327 12.93 -4.74 -6.76
C SER A 327 13.09 -5.51 -8.08
N ASN A 328 13.93 -6.53 -8.08
CA ASN A 328 14.21 -7.41 -9.23
C ASN A 328 14.93 -6.76 -10.41
N GLY A 329 15.66 -5.67 -10.20
CA GLY A 329 16.58 -5.12 -11.19
C GLY A 329 15.93 -4.38 -12.35
N THR A 330 14.66 -4.02 -12.25
CA THR A 330 13.91 -3.28 -13.26
C THR A 330 13.77 -1.81 -12.85
N SER A 331 14.41 -0.90 -13.55
CA SER A 331 14.31 0.54 -13.29
C SER A 331 13.07 1.13 -13.98
N VAL A 332 11.94 1.12 -13.31
CA VAL A 332 10.68 1.72 -13.78
C VAL A 332 10.24 2.81 -12.82
N LEU A 333 10.13 4.04 -13.30
CA LEU A 333 9.59 5.15 -12.51
C LEU A 333 8.15 4.85 -12.09
N TRP A 334 7.78 5.27 -10.90
CA TRP A 334 6.45 5.04 -10.34
C TRP A 334 5.37 5.80 -11.11
N SER A 335 5.67 7.01 -11.58
CA SER A 335 4.79 7.82 -12.43
C SER A 335 4.32 7.10 -13.71
N LYS A 336 5.13 6.15 -14.21
CA LYS A 336 4.87 5.37 -15.43
C LYS A 336 4.15 4.05 -15.20
N ARG A 337 3.86 3.69 -13.96
CA ARG A 337 3.29 2.41 -13.57
C ARG A 337 1.77 2.42 -13.57
N CYS A 338 1.22 1.25 -13.90
CA CYS A 338 -0.18 0.92 -13.67
C CYS A 338 -0.27 -0.47 -13.03
N TYR A 339 -1.03 -0.57 -11.98
CA TYR A 339 -1.32 -1.82 -11.29
C TYR A 339 -2.80 -2.18 -11.47
N MET A 340 -3.08 -3.35 -12.00
CA MET A 340 -4.40 -3.95 -12.06
C MET A 340 -4.51 -4.97 -10.94
N LEU A 341 -5.21 -4.63 -9.89
CA LEU A 341 -5.25 -5.41 -8.65
C LEU A 341 -6.62 -6.04 -8.43
N ASN A 342 -6.62 -7.18 -7.76
CA ASN A 342 -7.82 -7.78 -7.20
C ASN A 342 -7.74 -7.74 -5.66
N LEU A 343 -8.40 -6.77 -5.06
CA LEU A 343 -8.40 -6.57 -3.61
C LEU A 343 -9.07 -7.69 -2.80
N ASN A 344 -9.75 -8.64 -3.44
CA ASN A 344 -10.27 -9.81 -2.75
C ASN A 344 -9.17 -10.83 -2.41
N HIS A 345 -8.06 -10.75 -3.15
CA HIS A 345 -6.90 -11.63 -3.03
C HIS A 345 -5.66 -10.95 -2.45
N LEU A 346 -5.71 -9.64 -2.25
CA LEU A 346 -4.70 -8.82 -1.59
C LEU A 346 -5.33 -8.23 -0.32
N SER A 347 -4.77 -8.50 0.84
CA SER A 347 -5.36 -8.10 2.12
C SER A 347 -4.32 -7.55 3.06
N LEU A 348 -4.61 -6.40 3.65
CA LEU A 348 -3.86 -5.88 4.79
C LEU A 348 -4.31 -6.65 6.04
N ARG A 349 -3.35 -7.22 6.78
CA ARG A 349 -3.60 -8.02 7.98
C ARG A 349 -2.95 -7.41 9.21
N PRO A 350 -3.62 -6.45 9.87
CA PRO A 350 -3.17 -5.97 11.16
C PRO A 350 -3.37 -7.06 12.22
N ILE A 351 -2.50 -7.07 13.22
CA ILE A 351 -2.66 -7.91 14.40
C ILE A 351 -3.81 -7.35 15.24
N GLU A 352 -4.70 -8.21 15.68
CA GLU A 352 -5.82 -7.85 16.54
C GLU A 352 -5.33 -7.10 17.78
N GLY A 353 -5.98 -5.98 18.10
CA GLY A 353 -5.57 -5.13 19.19
C GLY A 353 -4.26 -4.35 18.98
N ASN A 354 -3.70 -4.28 17.75
CA ASN A 354 -2.48 -3.52 17.42
C ASN A 354 -2.59 -2.73 16.09
N ASP A 355 -3.80 -2.32 15.74
CA ASP A 355 -4.08 -1.52 14.54
C ASP A 355 -4.16 -0.05 14.90
N MET A 356 -3.14 0.73 14.60
CA MET A 356 -3.03 2.18 14.89
C MET A 356 -3.36 2.56 16.33
N ILE A 357 -2.78 1.86 17.29
CA ILE A 357 -3.07 2.09 18.71
C ILE A 357 -2.20 3.21 19.26
N ALA A 358 -2.88 4.18 19.90
CA ALA A 358 -2.18 5.19 20.68
C ALA A 358 -1.56 4.55 21.93
N ARG A 359 -0.31 4.84 22.18
CA ARG A 359 0.45 4.38 23.32
C ARG A 359 0.96 5.55 24.15
N LYS A 360 0.81 5.42 25.45
CA LYS A 360 1.36 6.35 26.42
C LYS A 360 2.40 5.60 27.26
N PRO A 361 3.67 5.60 26.84
CA PRO A 361 4.72 4.97 27.64
C PRO A 361 4.87 5.70 28.99
N PRO A 362 5.30 5.00 30.05
CA PRO A 362 5.60 5.64 31.32
C PRO A 362 6.75 6.66 31.15
N ARG A 363 6.78 7.66 32.02
CA ARG A 363 7.89 8.60 32.07
C ARG A 363 9.21 7.86 32.34
N ASP A 364 10.26 8.24 31.67
CA ASP A 364 11.61 7.80 32.03
C ASP A 364 12.04 8.55 33.30
N HIS A 365 12.67 7.86 34.22
CA HIS A 365 13.18 8.44 35.46
C HIS A 365 14.41 9.33 35.24
N THR A 366 15.01 9.26 34.03
CA THR A 366 16.17 10.06 33.66
C THR A 366 15.82 11.36 32.92
N SER A 367 14.56 11.53 32.51
CA SER A 367 14.13 12.72 31.75
C SER A 367 12.73 13.17 32.15
N TYR A 368 12.55 14.50 32.20
CA TYR A 368 11.26 15.14 32.49
C TYR A 368 10.45 15.37 31.20
N ASN A 369 10.33 14.31 30.38
CA ASN A 369 9.62 14.34 29.13
C ASN A 369 8.34 13.51 29.20
N TYR A 370 7.30 13.99 28.51
CA TYR A 370 6.05 13.27 28.30
C TYR A 370 6.07 12.68 26.89
N TYR A 371 5.82 11.37 26.78
CA TYR A 371 5.87 10.62 25.54
C TYR A 371 4.47 10.16 25.11
N TRP A 372 4.15 10.33 23.85
CA TRP A 372 3.01 9.71 23.20
C TRP A 372 3.45 9.12 21.87
N GLY A 373 2.83 8.02 21.52
CA GLY A 373 3.13 7.38 20.26
C GLY A 373 1.95 6.58 19.73
N MET A 374 2.07 6.22 18.48
CA MET A 374 1.16 5.33 17.78
C MET A 374 1.93 4.12 17.30
N THR A 375 1.33 2.95 17.39
CA THR A 375 1.94 1.71 16.90
C THR A 375 0.97 0.97 16.00
N TRP A 376 1.51 0.41 14.95
CA TRP A 376 0.82 -0.50 14.06
C TRP A 376 1.65 -1.78 13.90
N ARG A 377 0.98 -2.93 13.81
CA ARG A 377 1.63 -4.21 13.58
C ARG A 377 0.80 -5.03 12.61
N GLY A 378 1.45 -5.54 11.58
CA GLY A 378 0.75 -6.33 10.57
C GLY A 378 1.62 -6.66 9.38
N SER A 379 0.97 -7.16 8.34
CA SER A 379 1.60 -7.49 7.05
C SER A 379 0.61 -7.30 5.92
N LEU A 380 1.13 -7.09 4.71
CA LEU A 380 0.37 -7.20 3.47
C LEU A 380 0.49 -8.63 2.95
N THR A 381 -0.63 -9.31 2.75
CA THR A 381 -0.67 -10.70 2.31
C THR A 381 -1.44 -10.84 1.02
N ALA A 382 -1.03 -11.81 0.21
CA ALA A 382 -1.77 -12.22 -0.97
C ALA A 382 -1.96 -13.74 -0.97
N ASN A 383 -3.14 -14.20 -1.32
CA ASN A 383 -3.45 -15.62 -1.45
C ASN A 383 -3.50 -16.10 -2.90
N ARG A 384 -3.46 -15.17 -3.85
CA ARG A 384 -3.43 -15.45 -5.29
C ARG A 384 -2.64 -14.36 -5.99
N MET A 385 -1.60 -14.74 -6.75
CA MET A 385 -0.74 -13.78 -7.45
C MET A 385 -1.13 -13.60 -8.93
N ASN A 386 -1.55 -14.63 -9.59
CA ASN A 386 -1.84 -14.63 -11.04
C ASN A 386 -3.06 -13.81 -11.47
N CYS A 387 -3.82 -13.25 -10.53
CA CYS A 387 -4.93 -12.32 -10.79
C CYS A 387 -4.52 -10.84 -10.74
N HIS A 388 -3.25 -10.55 -10.43
CA HIS A 388 -2.71 -9.21 -10.42
C HIS A 388 -1.86 -8.99 -11.66
N GLY A 389 -1.87 -7.75 -12.15
CA GLY A 389 -1.05 -7.34 -13.28
C GLY A 389 -0.40 -5.99 -13.05
N CYS A 390 0.78 -5.79 -13.65
CA CYS A 390 1.43 -4.49 -13.70
C CYS A 390 1.88 -4.19 -15.12
N LEU A 391 1.66 -2.95 -15.55
CA LEU A 391 1.93 -2.47 -16.90
C LEU A 391 2.68 -1.14 -16.84
N MET A 392 3.56 -0.92 -17.80
CA MET A 392 4.35 0.29 -17.91
C MET A 392 3.97 1.09 -19.18
N ALA A 393 3.84 2.42 -19.02
CA ALA A 393 3.84 3.37 -20.12
C ALA A 393 5.21 4.04 -20.26
N THR A 394 5.53 4.55 -21.47
CA THR A 394 6.77 5.33 -21.68
C THR A 394 6.74 6.70 -21.00
N GLY A 395 5.57 7.22 -20.71
CA GLY A 395 5.32 8.62 -20.42
C GLY A 395 5.04 9.40 -21.71
N ALA A 396 4.28 10.46 -21.58
CA ALA A 396 3.95 11.37 -22.70
C ALA A 396 5.06 12.38 -22.93
#